data_1f535b9cbabd8cb63d6849b78d92c7ee
#
_entry.id   1f535b9cbabd8cb63d6849b78d92c7ee
#
_cell.length_a   1.000
_cell.length_b   1.000
_cell.length_c   1.000
_cell.angle_alpha   90.00
_cell.angle_beta   90.00
_cell.angle_gamma   90.00
#
_symmetry.space_group_name_H-M   'P 1'
#
loop_
_entity.id
_entity.type
_entity.pdbx_description
1 polymer ?
#
loop_
_entity_poly.entity_id
_entity_poly.type
_entity_poly.pdbx_seq_one_letter_code
_entity_poly.pdbx_strand_id
1 'polypeptide(L)'
;MKRMKLMNNLDLRNLTFSKHDESEFDERQLEVLYDAISKDIDMSKYAKPIYDEYQLKRILVGLENNLNVKYYHKPIFSDDQMGVILAVLHEFNNTQYEENIALLAQPQYTTKEMRELVQYIRKPYVKELAKLKLSYDNLKRHIEIIEQVQSCYNWNETAFNFALKVLDKWRDNIEISK
;
A
#
# COMPACT_ATOMS: atom_id res chain seq x y z
N MET A 1 14.55 5.05 -31.17
CA MET A 1 14.50 3.83 -30.37
C MET A 1 15.90 3.60 -29.78
N LYS A 2 16.11 3.89 -28.46
CA LYS A 2 17.34 3.49 -27.77
C LYS A 2 17.31 1.96 -27.61
N ARG A 3 18.27 1.23 -28.18
CA ARG A 3 18.50 -0.17 -27.87
C ARG A 3 18.79 -0.28 -26.37
N MET A 4 17.85 -0.78 -25.59
CA MET A 4 18.16 -1.28 -24.24
C MET A 4 19.17 -2.42 -24.43
N LYS A 5 20.40 -2.19 -23.93
CA LYS A 5 21.41 -3.22 -23.86
C LYS A 5 20.90 -4.24 -22.85
N LEU A 6 20.62 -5.46 -23.30
CA LEU A 6 20.32 -6.56 -22.39
C LEU A 6 21.50 -6.67 -21.42
N MET A 7 21.24 -6.44 -20.14
CA MET A 7 22.24 -6.64 -19.09
C MET A 7 22.47 -8.17 -18.97
N ASN A 8 23.72 -8.58 -18.80
CA ASN A 8 23.96 -9.98 -18.49
C ASN A 8 23.65 -10.25 -17.00
N ASN A 9 23.46 -11.51 -16.62
CA ASN A 9 23.11 -11.89 -15.24
C ASN A 9 24.14 -11.39 -14.21
N LEU A 10 25.42 -11.27 -14.58
CA LEU A 10 26.47 -10.76 -13.69
C LEU A 10 26.30 -9.25 -13.44
N ASP A 11 26.03 -8.48 -14.50
CA ASP A 11 25.79 -7.04 -14.36
C ASP A 11 24.56 -6.77 -13.51
N LEU A 12 23.49 -7.55 -13.70
CA LEU A 12 22.26 -7.42 -12.92
C LEU A 12 22.45 -7.83 -11.46
N ARG A 13 23.24 -8.88 -11.18
CA ARG A 13 23.61 -9.26 -9.83
C ARG A 13 24.38 -8.14 -9.12
N ASN A 14 25.41 -7.60 -9.78
CA ASN A 14 26.21 -6.49 -9.23
C ASN A 14 25.33 -5.25 -8.99
N LEU A 15 24.36 -4.97 -9.85
CA LEU A 15 23.41 -3.88 -9.68
C LEU A 15 22.45 -4.14 -8.51
N THR A 16 21.91 -5.35 -8.40
CA THR A 16 20.98 -5.74 -7.34
C THR A 16 21.61 -5.59 -5.96
N PHE A 17 22.87 -6.05 -5.80
CA PHE A 17 23.61 -5.95 -4.53
C PHE A 17 24.52 -4.73 -4.46
N SER A 18 24.27 -3.68 -5.24
CA SER A 18 25.13 -2.48 -5.25
C SER A 18 25.09 -1.66 -3.97
N LYS A 19 24.05 -1.79 -3.14
CA LYS A 19 23.82 -1.02 -1.91
C LYS A 19 23.88 -1.84 -0.64
N HIS A 20 23.69 -3.14 -0.74
CA HIS A 20 23.63 -4.08 0.36
C HIS A 20 24.41 -5.33 -0.06
N ASP A 21 25.26 -5.81 0.83
CA ASP A 21 25.99 -7.06 0.61
C ASP A 21 25.02 -8.26 0.69
N GLU A 22 25.29 -9.32 -0.06
CA GLU A 22 24.49 -10.54 -0.04
C GLU A 22 24.38 -11.15 1.37
N SER A 23 25.39 -10.99 2.20
CA SER A 23 25.42 -11.48 3.59
C SER A 23 24.44 -10.78 4.52
N GLU A 24 23.86 -9.65 4.10
CA GLU A 24 22.82 -8.92 4.87
C GLU A 24 21.43 -9.56 4.70
N PHE A 25 21.26 -10.48 3.74
CA PHE A 25 19.99 -11.12 3.43
C PHE A 25 19.96 -12.55 3.96
N ASP A 26 18.77 -13.00 4.37
CA ASP A 26 18.55 -14.41 4.67
C ASP A 26 18.40 -15.26 3.39
N GLU A 27 18.46 -16.58 3.55
CA GLU A 27 18.42 -17.54 2.41
C GLU A 27 17.16 -17.37 1.56
N ARG A 28 16.00 -17.11 2.17
CA ARG A 28 14.73 -16.97 1.48
C ARG A 28 14.63 -15.66 0.70
N GLN A 29 15.17 -14.58 1.27
CA GLN A 29 15.29 -13.31 0.57
C GLN A 29 16.20 -13.44 -0.65
N LEU A 30 17.34 -14.13 -0.49
CA LEU A 30 18.28 -14.38 -1.59
C LEU A 30 17.65 -15.21 -2.71
N GLU A 31 16.85 -16.23 -2.41
CA GLU A 31 16.11 -17.01 -3.41
C GLU A 31 15.26 -16.08 -4.30
N VAL A 32 14.55 -15.13 -3.73
CA VAL A 32 13.71 -14.19 -4.49
C VAL A 32 14.55 -13.26 -5.36
N LEU A 33 15.67 -12.75 -4.82
CA LEU A 33 16.56 -11.85 -5.57
C LEU A 33 17.26 -12.58 -6.72
N TYR A 34 17.67 -13.83 -6.53
CA TYR A 34 18.25 -14.66 -7.59
C TYR A 34 17.19 -15.08 -8.64
N ASP A 35 15.95 -15.33 -8.24
CA ASP A 35 14.85 -15.56 -9.17
C ASP A 35 14.65 -14.33 -10.08
N ALA A 36 14.65 -13.13 -9.51
CA ALA A 36 14.57 -11.87 -10.27
C ALA A 36 15.73 -11.72 -11.27
N ILE A 37 16.97 -12.00 -10.82
CA ILE A 37 18.17 -11.96 -11.69
C ILE A 37 18.03 -12.96 -12.83
N SER A 38 17.57 -14.18 -12.56
CA SER A 38 17.36 -15.22 -13.57
C SER A 38 16.34 -14.85 -14.64
N LYS A 39 15.38 -13.99 -14.26
CA LYS A 39 14.31 -13.47 -15.14
C LYS A 39 14.66 -12.13 -15.79
N ASP A 40 15.88 -11.64 -15.62
CA ASP A 40 16.36 -10.33 -16.11
C ASP A 40 15.55 -9.14 -15.56
N ILE A 41 15.13 -9.21 -14.27
CA ILE A 41 14.36 -8.19 -13.60
C ILE A 41 15.23 -7.40 -12.63
N ASP A 42 15.28 -6.07 -12.82
CA ASP A 42 16.03 -5.16 -11.95
C ASP A 42 15.34 -4.92 -10.61
N MET A 43 15.86 -5.54 -9.55
CA MET A 43 15.43 -5.37 -8.16
C MET A 43 16.32 -4.40 -7.35
N SER A 44 17.28 -3.72 -7.95
CA SER A 44 18.29 -2.89 -7.26
C SER A 44 17.72 -1.81 -6.33
N LYS A 45 16.53 -1.30 -6.64
CA LYS A 45 15.81 -0.33 -5.80
C LYS A 45 15.15 -0.96 -4.58
N TYR A 46 14.87 -2.25 -4.64
CA TYR A 46 14.04 -2.99 -3.69
C TYR A 46 14.80 -4.08 -2.95
N ALA A 47 16.02 -4.42 -3.37
CA ALA A 47 16.90 -5.34 -2.66
C ALA A 47 17.41 -4.69 -1.37
N LYS A 48 16.61 -4.80 -0.31
CA LYS A 48 16.91 -4.25 1.02
C LYS A 48 16.56 -5.29 2.07
N PRO A 49 17.45 -5.54 3.05
CA PRO A 49 17.23 -6.55 4.10
C PRO A 49 16.00 -6.30 4.99
N ILE A 50 15.46 -5.08 4.97
CA ILE A 50 14.27 -4.71 5.74
C ILE A 50 12.97 -5.36 5.23
N TYR A 51 12.94 -5.84 3.98
CA TYR A 51 11.79 -6.57 3.44
C TYR A 51 11.88 -8.04 3.81
N ASP A 52 10.76 -8.64 4.19
CA ASP A 52 10.69 -10.10 4.26
C ASP A 52 10.59 -10.74 2.86
N GLU A 53 10.73 -12.07 2.79
CA GLU A 53 10.67 -12.81 1.52
C GLU A 53 9.36 -12.61 0.76
N TYR A 54 8.23 -12.52 1.48
CA TYR A 54 6.91 -12.37 0.87
C TYR A 54 6.73 -10.98 0.29
N GLN A 55 7.20 -9.95 0.99
CA GLN A 55 7.21 -8.58 0.48
C GLN A 55 8.06 -8.46 -0.80
N LEU A 56 9.26 -9.06 -0.82
CA LEU A 56 10.11 -9.11 -2.01
C LEU A 56 9.42 -9.86 -3.16
N LYS A 57 8.75 -10.99 -2.89
CA LYS A 57 7.95 -11.72 -3.88
C LYS A 57 6.82 -10.87 -4.47
N ARG A 58 6.10 -10.09 -3.64
CA ARG A 58 5.05 -9.17 -4.13
C ARG A 58 5.61 -8.10 -5.05
N ILE A 59 6.77 -7.54 -4.71
CA ILE A 59 7.46 -6.54 -5.55
C ILE A 59 7.89 -7.17 -6.86
N LEU A 60 8.53 -8.35 -6.83
CA LEU A 60 8.97 -9.08 -8.02
C LEU A 60 7.79 -9.35 -8.96
N VAL A 61 6.68 -9.92 -8.47
CA VAL A 61 5.47 -10.17 -9.27
C VAL A 61 4.94 -8.89 -9.90
N GLY A 62 4.97 -7.79 -9.19
CA GLY A 62 4.57 -6.49 -9.75
C GLY A 62 5.47 -6.04 -10.91
N LEU A 63 6.77 -6.19 -10.76
CA LEU A 63 7.75 -5.85 -11.82
C LEU A 63 7.61 -6.77 -13.03
N GLU A 64 7.45 -8.09 -12.82
CA GLU A 64 7.20 -9.08 -13.89
C GLU A 64 6.00 -8.71 -14.76
N ASN A 65 4.95 -8.18 -14.14
CA ASN A 65 3.72 -7.80 -14.82
C ASN A 65 3.70 -6.31 -15.24
N ASN A 66 4.82 -5.60 -15.17
CA ASN A 66 4.95 -4.16 -15.47
C ASN A 66 3.96 -3.30 -14.68
N LEU A 67 3.62 -3.69 -13.44
CA LEU A 67 2.73 -2.95 -12.57
C LEU A 67 3.48 -1.86 -11.80
N ASN A 68 2.77 -0.81 -11.42
CA ASN A 68 3.37 0.30 -10.71
C ASN A 68 3.56 0.01 -9.21
N VAL A 69 4.70 -0.61 -8.87
CA VAL A 69 5.05 -1.02 -7.50
C VAL A 69 5.20 0.15 -6.52
N LYS A 70 5.24 1.42 -7.00
CA LYS A 70 5.36 2.62 -6.15
C LYS A 70 4.28 2.72 -5.06
N TYR A 71 3.12 2.11 -5.29
CA TYR A 71 1.99 2.17 -4.38
C TYR A 71 2.15 1.29 -3.14
N TYR A 72 2.92 0.21 -3.23
CA TYR A 72 2.98 -0.78 -2.15
C TYR A 72 4.39 -1.24 -1.76
N HIS A 73 5.45 -0.79 -2.43
CA HIS A 73 6.83 -1.22 -2.14
C HIS A 73 7.39 -0.77 -0.80
N LYS A 74 6.63 -0.05 0.03
CA LYS A 74 7.13 0.41 1.33
C LYS A 74 7.11 -0.73 2.35
N PRO A 75 8.19 -0.93 3.16
CA PRO A 75 8.28 -2.03 4.13
C PRO A 75 7.21 -2.01 5.23
N ILE A 76 6.55 -0.85 5.42
CA ILE A 76 5.47 -0.70 6.40
C ILE A 76 4.19 -1.48 6.02
N PHE A 77 4.01 -1.83 4.74
CA PHE A 77 2.91 -2.69 4.32
C PHE A 77 3.23 -4.15 4.63
N SER A 78 2.29 -4.89 5.19
CA SER A 78 2.40 -6.35 5.23
C SER A 78 2.33 -6.95 3.81
N ASP A 79 2.80 -8.19 3.64
CA ASP A 79 2.70 -8.89 2.36
C ASP A 79 1.24 -9.06 1.91
N ASP A 80 0.32 -9.28 2.85
CA ASP A 80 -1.12 -9.35 2.59
C ASP A 80 -1.69 -8.04 2.06
N GLN A 81 -1.30 -6.89 2.65
CA GLN A 81 -1.68 -5.57 2.17
C GLN A 81 -1.12 -5.32 0.76
N MET A 82 0.17 -5.65 0.55
CA MET A 82 0.79 -5.60 -0.78
C MET A 82 0.04 -6.47 -1.78
N GLY A 83 -0.39 -7.66 -1.37
CA GLY A 83 -1.16 -8.59 -2.20
C GLY A 83 -2.51 -8.01 -2.65
N VAL A 84 -3.23 -7.30 -1.77
CA VAL A 84 -4.49 -6.63 -2.14
C VAL A 84 -4.24 -5.52 -3.17
N ILE A 85 -3.22 -4.67 -2.95
CA ILE A 85 -2.90 -3.58 -3.88
C ILE A 85 -2.46 -4.15 -5.23
N LEU A 86 -1.62 -5.18 -5.21
CA LEU A 86 -1.14 -5.87 -6.41
C LEU A 86 -2.30 -6.43 -7.25
N ALA A 87 -3.28 -7.09 -6.60
CA ALA A 87 -4.46 -7.63 -7.27
C ALA A 87 -5.28 -6.54 -7.96
N VAL A 88 -5.46 -5.39 -7.31
CA VAL A 88 -6.17 -4.24 -7.89
C VAL A 88 -5.39 -3.63 -9.05
N LEU A 89 -4.07 -3.48 -8.93
CA LEU A 89 -3.22 -3.00 -10.02
C LEU A 89 -3.29 -3.91 -11.25
N HIS A 90 -3.29 -5.23 -11.03
CA HIS A 90 -3.40 -6.22 -12.11
C HIS A 90 -4.75 -6.16 -12.80
N GLU A 91 -5.86 -6.01 -12.04
CA GLU A 91 -7.22 -5.93 -12.58
C GLU A 91 -7.41 -4.67 -13.45
N PHE A 92 -6.88 -3.53 -13.02
CA PHE A 92 -7.12 -2.25 -13.67
C PHE A 92 -6.02 -1.78 -14.62
N ASN A 93 -5.00 -2.61 -14.85
CA ASN A 93 -3.95 -2.39 -15.85
C ASN A 93 -3.38 -0.95 -15.89
N ASN A 94 -3.09 -0.38 -14.74
CA ASN A 94 -2.31 0.86 -14.51
C ASN A 94 -2.90 2.21 -15.00
N THR A 95 -4.02 2.31 -15.70
CA THR A 95 -4.27 3.52 -16.49
C THR A 95 -5.36 4.48 -16.04
N GLN A 96 -6.42 4.03 -15.42
CA GLN A 96 -7.57 4.93 -15.09
C GLN A 96 -7.78 5.16 -13.60
N TYR A 97 -7.09 4.42 -12.75
CA TYR A 97 -7.47 4.30 -11.35
C TYR A 97 -6.34 4.65 -10.38
N GLU A 98 -5.31 5.39 -10.84
CA GLU A 98 -4.16 5.76 -9.98
C GLU A 98 -4.59 6.42 -8.66
N GLU A 99 -5.57 7.33 -8.71
CA GLU A 99 -6.09 7.98 -7.50
C GLU A 99 -6.79 6.97 -6.57
N ASN A 100 -7.51 6.02 -7.13
CA ASN A 100 -8.21 4.99 -6.36
C ASN A 100 -7.23 4.04 -5.68
N ILE A 101 -6.14 3.70 -6.36
CA ILE A 101 -5.07 2.87 -5.80
C ILE A 101 -4.35 3.63 -4.69
N ALA A 102 -4.09 4.92 -4.86
CA ALA A 102 -3.51 5.75 -3.81
C ALA A 102 -4.39 5.83 -2.55
N LEU A 103 -5.72 5.82 -2.71
CA LEU A 103 -6.66 5.75 -1.59
C LEU A 103 -6.62 4.40 -0.87
N LEU A 104 -6.48 3.30 -1.63
CA LEU A 104 -6.36 1.95 -1.10
C LEU A 104 -5.02 1.73 -0.40
N ALA A 105 -3.93 2.27 -0.98
CA ALA A 105 -2.56 2.04 -0.56
C ALA A 105 -2.20 2.89 0.69
N GLN A 106 -2.91 2.68 1.77
CA GLN A 106 -2.71 3.35 3.05
C GLN A 106 -2.31 2.32 4.11
N PRO A 107 -1.10 2.41 4.71
CA PRO A 107 -0.59 1.39 5.64
C PRO A 107 -1.43 1.20 6.90
N GLN A 108 -2.20 2.23 7.29
CA GLN A 108 -3.08 2.17 8.47
C GLN A 108 -4.30 1.27 8.29
N TYR A 109 -4.66 0.91 7.04
CA TYR A 109 -5.78 0.01 6.80
C TYR A 109 -5.36 -1.44 7.01
N THR A 110 -6.18 -2.20 7.71
CA THR A 110 -6.04 -3.66 7.77
C THR A 110 -6.33 -4.27 6.39
N THR A 111 -5.81 -5.45 6.13
CA THR A 111 -6.09 -6.20 4.90
C THR A 111 -7.60 -6.39 4.65
N LYS A 112 -8.38 -6.55 5.74
CA LYS A 112 -9.85 -6.66 5.65
C LYS A 112 -10.48 -5.37 5.15
N GLU A 113 -10.12 -4.23 5.72
CA GLU A 113 -10.60 -2.91 5.30
C GLU A 113 -10.23 -2.61 3.85
N MET A 114 -9.00 -2.95 3.44
CA MET A 114 -8.57 -2.80 2.05
C MET A 114 -9.42 -3.65 1.10
N ARG A 115 -9.73 -4.90 1.44
CA ARG A 115 -10.61 -5.76 0.63
C ARG A 115 -12.04 -5.23 0.53
N GLU A 116 -12.57 -4.65 1.59
CA GLU A 116 -13.87 -3.97 1.57
C GLU A 116 -13.83 -2.76 0.64
N LEU A 117 -12.77 -1.93 0.72
CA LEU A 117 -12.59 -0.76 -0.15
C LEU A 117 -12.49 -1.14 -1.63
N VAL A 118 -11.86 -2.27 -1.98
CA VAL A 118 -11.75 -2.76 -3.36
C VAL A 118 -13.14 -2.91 -4.00
N GLN A 119 -14.15 -3.33 -3.25
CA GLN A 119 -15.52 -3.45 -3.77
C GLN A 119 -16.11 -2.10 -4.20
N TYR A 120 -15.74 -1.02 -3.50
CA TYR A 120 -16.17 0.34 -3.85
C TYR A 120 -15.37 0.90 -5.03
N ILE A 121 -14.07 0.60 -5.10
CA ILE A 121 -13.19 1.04 -6.19
C ILE A 121 -13.65 0.47 -7.54
N ARG A 122 -14.17 -0.75 -7.56
CA ARG A 122 -14.69 -1.42 -8.76
C ARG A 122 -15.92 -0.76 -9.37
N LYS A 123 -16.63 0.07 -8.64
CA LYS A 123 -17.87 0.72 -9.10
C LYS A 123 -17.60 2.20 -9.44
N PRO A 124 -17.64 2.62 -10.70
CA PRO A 124 -17.27 3.99 -11.13
C PRO A 124 -18.04 5.11 -10.42
N TYR A 125 -19.32 4.86 -10.09
CA TYR A 125 -20.18 5.84 -9.44
C TYR A 125 -20.05 5.89 -7.91
N VAL A 126 -19.20 5.03 -7.32
CA VAL A 126 -18.97 4.95 -5.88
C VAL A 126 -17.64 5.61 -5.47
N LYS A 127 -16.88 6.15 -6.45
CA LYS A 127 -15.59 6.80 -6.21
C LYS A 127 -15.67 7.88 -5.14
N GLU A 128 -16.70 8.72 -5.18
CA GLU A 128 -16.91 9.77 -4.17
C GLU A 128 -17.38 9.22 -2.83
N LEU A 129 -18.23 8.18 -2.83
CA LEU A 129 -18.65 7.50 -1.60
C LEU A 129 -17.48 6.78 -0.91
N ALA A 130 -16.57 6.18 -1.68
CA ALA A 130 -15.36 5.57 -1.12
C ALA A 130 -14.45 6.63 -0.46
N LYS A 131 -14.26 7.79 -1.10
CA LYS A 131 -13.50 8.91 -0.53
C LYS A 131 -14.14 9.43 0.77
N LEU A 132 -15.46 9.57 0.78
CA LEU A 132 -16.22 10.01 1.95
C LEU A 132 -16.13 9.00 3.09
N LYS A 133 -16.30 7.71 2.80
CA LYS A 133 -16.16 6.63 3.79
C LYS A 133 -14.77 6.59 4.40
N LEU A 134 -13.72 6.67 3.57
CA LEU A 134 -12.34 6.70 4.03
C LEU A 134 -12.05 7.89 4.94
N SER A 135 -12.58 9.07 4.57
CA SER A 135 -12.46 10.27 5.40
C SER A 135 -13.19 10.12 6.74
N TYR A 136 -14.36 9.50 6.74
CA TYR A 136 -15.15 9.21 7.95
C TYR A 136 -14.42 8.21 8.86
N ASP A 137 -13.94 7.09 8.32
CA ASP A 137 -13.25 6.04 9.09
C ASP A 137 -11.93 6.56 9.68
N ASN A 138 -11.20 7.41 8.93
CA ASN A 138 -10.01 8.09 9.45
C ASN A 138 -10.34 9.05 10.60
N LEU A 139 -11.37 9.87 10.44
CA LEU A 139 -11.86 10.77 11.49
C LEU A 139 -12.29 9.98 12.74
N LYS A 140 -13.02 8.89 12.57
CA LYS A 140 -13.44 8.03 13.65
C LYS A 140 -12.25 7.47 14.43
N ARG A 141 -11.22 6.95 13.74
CA ARG A 141 -9.98 6.48 14.40
C ARG A 141 -9.26 7.59 15.15
N HIS A 142 -9.17 8.79 14.58
CA HIS A 142 -8.56 9.92 15.27
C HIS A 142 -9.32 10.28 16.55
N ILE A 143 -10.65 10.18 16.52
CA ILE A 143 -11.46 10.42 17.71
C ILE A 143 -11.26 9.32 18.75
N GLU A 144 -11.25 8.05 18.37
CA GLU A 144 -10.94 6.94 19.27
C GLU A 144 -9.58 7.11 19.95
N ILE A 145 -8.56 7.59 19.21
CA ILE A 145 -7.24 7.93 19.76
C ILE A 145 -7.34 9.11 20.73
N ILE A 146 -8.08 10.15 20.37
CA ILE A 146 -8.29 11.33 21.24
C ILE A 146 -9.03 10.93 22.51
N GLU A 147 -10.05 10.07 22.43
CA GLU A 147 -10.77 9.52 23.61
C GLU A 147 -9.82 8.75 24.53
N GLN A 148 -8.95 7.90 23.98
CA GLN A 148 -7.94 7.19 24.76
C GLN A 148 -6.94 8.15 25.43
N VAL A 149 -6.50 9.18 24.72
CA VAL A 149 -5.60 10.21 25.26
C VAL A 149 -6.31 11.05 26.31
N GLN A 150 -7.59 11.39 26.12
CA GLN A 150 -8.38 12.13 27.11
C GLN A 150 -8.55 11.36 28.42
N SER A 151 -8.77 10.05 28.36
CA SER A 151 -8.86 9.21 29.56
C SER A 151 -7.59 9.23 30.40
N CYS A 152 -6.44 9.54 29.75
CA CYS A 152 -5.13 9.66 30.42
C CYS A 152 -4.80 11.08 30.92
N TYR A 153 -5.36 12.15 30.33
CA TYR A 153 -4.88 13.52 30.53
C TYR A 153 -5.92 14.58 30.91
N ASN A 154 -7.16 14.21 31.17
CA ASN A 154 -8.21 15.13 31.62
C ASN A 154 -8.40 16.39 30.74
N TRP A 155 -8.49 16.21 29.42
CA TRP A 155 -8.60 17.28 28.43
C TRP A 155 -9.99 17.90 28.34
N ASN A 156 -10.06 19.17 27.86
CA ASN A 156 -11.23 20.02 27.79
C ASN A 156 -12.37 19.38 26.95
N GLU A 157 -13.47 19.06 27.62
CA GLU A 157 -14.69 18.43 27.11
C GLU A 157 -15.29 19.12 25.87
N THR A 158 -15.06 20.43 25.72
CA THR A 158 -15.67 21.25 24.68
C THR A 158 -15.14 20.93 23.27
N ALA A 159 -13.82 20.70 23.10
CA ALA A 159 -13.21 20.40 21.82
C ALA A 159 -13.58 18.99 21.33
N PHE A 160 -13.71 18.04 22.26
CA PHE A 160 -14.13 16.68 22.00
C PHE A 160 -15.59 16.62 21.54
N ASN A 161 -16.49 17.26 22.28
CA ASN A 161 -17.91 17.34 21.93
C ASN A 161 -18.14 18.05 20.58
N PHE A 162 -17.29 19.00 20.22
CA PHE A 162 -17.33 19.63 18.90
C PHE A 162 -16.95 18.65 17.80
N ALA A 163 -15.87 17.87 17.98
CA ALA A 163 -15.42 16.87 17.01
C ALA A 163 -16.48 15.76 16.79
N LEU A 164 -17.13 15.30 17.87
CA LEU A 164 -18.24 14.35 17.79
C LEU A 164 -19.44 14.91 17.00
N LYS A 165 -19.82 16.15 17.23
CA LYS A 165 -20.91 16.82 16.47
C LYS A 165 -20.60 16.95 14.98
N VAL A 166 -19.34 17.21 14.62
CA VAL A 166 -18.91 17.25 13.22
C VAL A 166 -19.03 15.87 12.58
N LEU A 167 -18.63 14.80 13.28
CA LEU A 167 -18.74 13.43 12.81
C LEU A 167 -20.20 12.98 12.61
N ASP A 168 -21.06 13.27 13.58
CA ASP A 168 -22.49 12.92 13.48
C ASP A 168 -23.14 13.61 12.28
N LYS A 169 -22.83 14.89 12.09
CA LYS A 169 -23.33 15.64 10.93
C LYS A 169 -22.81 15.08 9.59
N TRP A 170 -21.58 14.55 9.56
CA TRP A 170 -21.01 13.90 8.39
C TRP A 170 -21.66 12.54 8.13
N ARG A 171 -21.88 11.73 9.15
CA ARG A 171 -22.61 10.45 9.06
C ARG A 171 -23.99 10.66 8.47
N ASP A 172 -24.76 11.60 8.98
CA ASP A 172 -26.13 11.89 8.55
C ASP A 172 -26.18 12.33 7.08
N ASN A 173 -25.18 13.11 6.61
CA ASN A 173 -25.08 13.48 5.21
C ASN A 173 -24.73 12.30 4.27
N ILE A 174 -24.03 11.27 4.75
CA ILE A 174 -23.73 10.05 3.97
C ILE A 174 -24.95 9.13 3.88
N GLU A 175 -25.79 9.06 4.93
CA GLU A 175 -27.00 8.23 4.95
C GLU A 175 -28.13 8.82 4.08
N ILE A 176 -28.22 10.15 3.95
CA ILE A 176 -29.19 10.83 3.08
C ILE A 176 -28.85 10.67 1.58
N SER A 177 -27.60 10.30 1.27
CA SER A 177 -27.11 10.13 -0.12
C SER A 177 -27.27 8.70 -0.65
N LYS A 178 -27.95 7.81 0.07
CA LYS A 178 -28.34 6.46 -0.35
C LYS A 178 -29.72 6.45 -0.96
#